data_3a77990619e903b1e1a041a22e648e67
#
_entry.id   3a77990619e903b1e1a041a22e648e67
#
_cell.length_a   1.000
_cell.length_b   1.000
_cell.length_c   1.000
_cell.angle_alpha   90.00
_cell.angle_beta   90.00
_cell.angle_gamma   90.00
#
_symmetry.space_group_name_H-M   'P 1'
#
loop_
_entity.id
_entity.type
_entity.pdbx_description
1 polymer ?
#
loop_
_entity_poly.entity_id
_entity_poly.type
_entity_poly.pdbx_seq_one_letter_code
_entity_poly.pdbx_strand_id
1 'polypeptide(L)'
;MRKSVLLVGEPMGLFMADSVGELEKVESFSLTTCGAELNVAIGLKRLGHNVTYLTKLGNDLFGRRITDVMRSNGISTDEILYSDTHTTGFMFKSKVTAGDPAICYFRRNSAASTLAAEDVETMDFSKFDMVHLTGITPALSKSARAASEVLNAQARKAGCFFSFDPNLRP
;
A
#
# COMPACT_ATOMS: atom_id res chain seq x y z
N MET A 1 -9.33 -14.96 18.33
CA MET A 1 -9.69 -13.60 18.79
C MET A 1 -9.56 -12.63 17.64
N ARG A 2 -10.48 -11.69 17.54
CA ARG A 2 -10.43 -10.56 16.59
C ARG A 2 -9.32 -9.59 17.00
N LYS A 3 -8.43 -9.20 16.09
CA LYS A 3 -7.32 -8.29 16.33
C LYS A 3 -7.51 -7.01 15.53
N SER A 4 -6.94 -5.90 16.01
CA SER A 4 -6.86 -4.63 15.31
C SER A 4 -5.45 -4.48 14.72
N VAL A 5 -5.37 -4.37 13.39
CA VAL A 5 -4.10 -4.37 12.66
C VAL A 5 -3.99 -3.10 11.83
N LEU A 6 -2.88 -2.38 12.01
CA LEU A 6 -2.49 -1.28 11.14
C LEU A 6 -1.57 -1.82 10.04
N LEU A 7 -1.92 -1.57 8.79
CA LEU A 7 -1.05 -1.82 7.64
C LEU A 7 -0.55 -0.49 7.07
N VAL A 8 0.72 -0.48 6.68
CA VAL A 8 1.36 0.72 6.13
C VAL A 8 2.03 0.36 4.82
N GLY A 9 1.66 1.03 3.73
CA GLY A 9 2.23 0.68 2.42
C GLY A 9 1.76 1.57 1.28
N GLU A 10 2.21 1.25 0.07
CA GLU A 10 1.82 1.93 -1.15
C GLU A 10 0.87 1.07 -1.99
N PRO A 11 -0.43 1.30 -1.90
CA PRO A 11 -1.39 0.76 -2.85
C PRO A 11 -1.35 1.56 -4.15
N MET A 12 -1.46 0.87 -5.28
CA MET A 12 -1.31 1.47 -6.60
C MET A 12 -2.46 1.11 -7.54
N GLY A 13 -2.68 1.95 -8.56
CA GLY A 13 -3.44 1.55 -9.73
C GLY A 13 -2.72 0.45 -10.51
N LEU A 14 -3.46 -0.51 -11.04
CA LEU A 14 -2.90 -1.60 -11.86
C LEU A 14 -3.64 -1.70 -13.17
N PHE A 15 -2.92 -1.49 -14.27
CA PHE A 15 -3.35 -1.82 -15.62
C PHE A 15 -2.85 -3.22 -15.99
N MET A 16 -3.75 -4.18 -16.01
CA MET A 16 -3.46 -5.55 -16.39
C MET A 16 -3.78 -5.75 -17.88
N ALA A 17 -2.81 -6.20 -18.66
CA ALA A 17 -3.02 -6.51 -20.07
C ALA A 17 -4.14 -7.53 -20.28
N ASP A 18 -5.06 -7.27 -21.20
CA ASP A 18 -6.15 -8.18 -21.49
C ASP A 18 -5.71 -9.33 -22.41
N SER A 19 -4.66 -9.12 -23.19
CA SER A 19 -4.04 -10.14 -24.08
C SER A 19 -2.63 -10.52 -23.66
N VAL A 20 -2.20 -11.72 -24.01
CA VAL A 20 -0.83 -12.19 -23.84
C VAL A 20 0.06 -11.49 -24.86
N GLY A 21 1.22 -10.99 -24.43
CA GLY A 21 2.19 -10.33 -25.30
C GLY A 21 3.08 -9.33 -24.59
N GLU A 22 3.93 -8.66 -25.38
CA GLU A 22 4.78 -7.56 -24.93
C GLU A 22 3.91 -6.33 -24.60
N LEU A 23 4.18 -5.65 -23.49
CA LEU A 23 3.34 -4.55 -23.00
C LEU A 23 3.14 -3.44 -24.02
N GLU A 24 4.17 -3.13 -24.83
CA GLU A 24 4.13 -2.09 -25.85
C GLU A 24 3.25 -2.42 -27.05
N LYS A 25 2.82 -3.69 -27.19
CA LYS A 25 1.96 -4.17 -28.27
C LYS A 25 0.53 -4.44 -27.81
N VAL A 26 0.25 -4.30 -26.49
CA VAL A 26 -1.09 -4.51 -25.96
C VAL A 26 -1.95 -3.26 -26.15
N GLU A 27 -3.12 -3.43 -26.75
CA GLU A 27 -4.03 -2.33 -27.07
C GLU A 27 -5.09 -2.08 -25.99
N SER A 28 -5.35 -3.07 -25.10
CA SER A 28 -6.37 -2.94 -24.05
C SER A 28 -5.90 -3.46 -22.70
N PHE A 29 -6.37 -2.78 -21.65
CA PHE A 29 -6.00 -3.08 -20.28
C PHE A 29 -7.20 -3.00 -19.35
N SER A 30 -7.32 -3.95 -18.46
CA SER A 30 -8.27 -3.91 -17.34
C SER A 30 -7.68 -3.15 -16.16
N LEU A 31 -8.41 -2.15 -15.66
CA LEU A 31 -7.98 -1.36 -14.51
C LEU A 31 -8.44 -1.99 -13.19
N THR A 32 -7.50 -2.27 -12.32
CA THR A 32 -7.71 -2.75 -10.95
C THR A 32 -6.77 -2.04 -9.96
N THR A 33 -6.62 -2.57 -8.76
CA THR A 33 -5.69 -2.06 -7.73
C THR A 33 -4.73 -3.15 -7.30
N CYS A 34 -3.57 -2.77 -6.82
CA CYS A 34 -2.56 -3.68 -6.27
C CYS A 34 -1.81 -3.04 -5.09
N GLY A 35 -1.00 -3.83 -4.43
CA GLY A 35 -0.17 -3.46 -3.31
C GLY A 35 0.06 -4.69 -2.42
N ALA A 36 1.30 -4.93 -1.99
CA ALA A 36 1.62 -6.07 -1.16
C ALA A 36 0.81 -6.01 0.14
N GLU A 37 0.88 -4.89 0.83
CA GLU A 37 0.18 -4.64 2.09
C GLU A 37 -1.34 -4.56 1.89
N LEU A 38 -1.82 -4.06 0.74
CA LEU A 38 -3.26 -4.05 0.43
C LEU A 38 -3.82 -5.47 0.31
N ASN A 39 -3.07 -6.39 -0.28
CA ASN A 39 -3.46 -7.79 -0.35
C ASN A 39 -3.52 -8.42 1.04
N VAL A 40 -2.56 -8.13 1.92
CA VAL A 40 -2.57 -8.55 3.33
C VAL A 40 -3.77 -7.96 4.06
N ALA A 41 -4.06 -6.67 3.86
CA ALA A 41 -5.21 -5.99 4.46
C ALA A 41 -6.54 -6.66 4.12
N ILE A 42 -6.75 -6.95 2.83
CA ILE A 42 -7.94 -7.65 2.35
C ILE A 42 -8.02 -9.07 2.94
N GLY A 43 -6.89 -9.79 2.98
CA GLY A 43 -6.80 -11.13 3.57
C GLY A 43 -7.19 -11.11 5.05
N LEU A 44 -6.62 -10.21 5.84
CA LEU A 44 -6.93 -10.06 7.27
C LEU A 44 -8.40 -9.68 7.52
N LYS A 45 -8.98 -8.82 6.66
CA LYS A 45 -10.43 -8.51 6.75
C LYS A 45 -11.29 -9.74 6.51
N ARG A 46 -10.96 -10.54 5.50
CA ARG A 46 -11.68 -11.80 5.21
C ARG A 46 -11.56 -12.83 6.34
N LEU A 47 -10.46 -12.79 7.10
CA LEU A 47 -10.25 -13.59 8.32
C LEU A 47 -10.95 -13.01 9.56
N GLY A 48 -11.69 -11.89 9.42
CA GLY A 48 -12.50 -11.31 10.49
C GLY A 48 -11.77 -10.33 11.40
N HIS A 49 -10.56 -9.89 11.06
CA HIS A 49 -9.82 -8.89 11.82
C HIS A 49 -10.32 -7.46 11.56
N ASN A 50 -10.03 -6.53 12.48
CA ASN A 50 -10.16 -5.09 12.24
C ASN A 50 -8.89 -4.62 11.52
N VAL A 51 -9.06 -3.94 10.42
CA VAL A 51 -7.93 -3.47 9.60
C VAL A 51 -8.05 -1.98 9.33
N THR A 52 -6.99 -1.25 9.63
CA THR A 52 -6.79 0.16 9.28
C THR A 52 -5.61 0.25 8.32
N TYR A 53 -5.69 1.13 7.36
CA TYR A 53 -4.62 1.31 6.38
C TYR A 53 -4.07 2.73 6.44
N LEU A 54 -2.76 2.88 6.70
CA LEU A 54 -2.01 4.12 6.59
C LEU A 54 -1.31 4.18 5.24
N THR A 55 -1.58 5.22 4.50
CA THR A 55 -0.91 5.54 3.24
C THR A 55 -1.11 7.01 2.89
N LYS A 56 -0.36 7.48 1.89
CA LYS A 56 -0.60 8.77 1.26
C LYS A 56 -0.95 8.55 -0.20
N LEU A 57 -2.08 9.07 -0.63
CA LEU A 57 -2.60 8.95 -1.99
C LEU A 57 -2.67 10.32 -2.66
N GLY A 58 -2.58 10.38 -3.96
CA GLY A 58 -2.91 11.58 -4.71
C GLY A 58 -4.42 11.87 -4.65
N ASN A 59 -4.79 13.14 -4.66
CA ASN A 59 -6.18 13.56 -4.84
C ASN A 59 -6.60 13.39 -6.31
N ASP A 60 -6.48 12.16 -6.81
CA ASP A 60 -6.66 11.78 -8.21
C ASP A 60 -7.61 10.59 -8.36
N LEU A 61 -7.78 10.13 -9.61
CA LEU A 61 -8.67 9.01 -9.93
C LEU A 61 -8.23 7.68 -9.28
N PHE A 62 -6.91 7.44 -9.16
CA PHE A 62 -6.41 6.21 -8.55
C PHE A 62 -6.55 6.25 -7.04
N GLY A 63 -6.27 7.42 -6.41
CA GLY A 63 -6.47 7.60 -4.97
C GLY A 63 -7.91 7.34 -4.56
N ARG A 64 -8.88 7.89 -5.29
CA ARG A 64 -10.31 7.63 -5.06
C ARG A 64 -10.66 6.16 -5.23
N ARG A 65 -10.24 5.54 -6.35
CA ARG A 65 -10.49 4.13 -6.62
C ARG A 65 -9.94 3.20 -5.53
N ILE A 66 -8.70 3.45 -5.08
CA ILE A 66 -8.06 2.65 -4.02
C ILE A 66 -8.84 2.78 -2.71
N THR A 67 -9.24 4.01 -2.35
CA THR A 67 -10.05 4.27 -1.15
C THR A 67 -11.39 3.54 -1.23
N ASP A 68 -12.05 3.55 -2.38
CA ASP A 68 -13.33 2.84 -2.57
C ASP A 68 -13.15 1.31 -2.47
N VAL A 69 -12.06 0.77 -3.02
CA VAL A 69 -11.72 -0.66 -2.87
C VAL A 69 -11.46 -1.01 -1.41
N MET A 70 -10.77 -0.18 -0.65
CA MET A 70 -10.55 -0.41 0.79
C MET A 70 -11.88 -0.40 1.54
N ARG A 71 -12.71 0.61 1.33
CA ARG A 71 -14.03 0.73 1.97
C ARG A 71 -14.95 -0.44 1.65
N SER A 72 -15.02 -0.86 0.38
CA SER A 72 -15.84 -1.99 -0.04
C SER A 72 -15.39 -3.32 0.57
N ASN A 73 -14.11 -3.45 0.94
CA ASN A 73 -13.58 -4.58 1.70
C ASN A 73 -13.67 -4.38 3.22
N GLY A 74 -14.27 -3.28 3.71
CA GLY A 74 -14.43 -3.00 5.13
C GLY A 74 -13.12 -2.62 5.85
N ILE A 75 -12.11 -2.17 5.12
CA ILE A 75 -10.86 -1.65 5.67
C ILE A 75 -11.09 -0.19 6.07
N SER A 76 -10.70 0.22 7.30
CA SER A 76 -10.75 1.62 7.71
C SER A 76 -9.76 2.44 6.88
N THR A 77 -10.27 3.60 6.43
CA THR A 77 -9.55 4.60 5.62
C THR A 77 -9.27 5.88 6.40
N ASP A 78 -9.41 5.86 7.72
CA ASP A 78 -9.31 7.05 8.58
C ASP A 78 -7.88 7.60 8.65
N GLU A 79 -6.88 6.74 8.40
CA GLU A 79 -5.46 7.10 8.37
C GLU A 79 -4.92 7.29 6.93
N ILE A 80 -5.80 7.47 5.93
CA ILE A 80 -5.38 7.82 4.57
C ILE A 80 -5.17 9.33 4.48
N LEU A 81 -3.96 9.71 4.09
CA LEU A 81 -3.60 11.08 3.78
C LEU A 81 -3.70 11.35 2.28
N TYR A 82 -4.00 12.59 1.91
CA TYR A 82 -4.11 12.98 0.49
C TYR A 82 -3.11 14.07 0.14
N SER A 83 -2.58 14.00 -1.07
CA SER A 83 -1.67 14.98 -1.65
C SER A 83 -2.30 15.61 -2.88
N ASP A 84 -2.29 16.94 -2.95
CA ASP A 84 -2.70 17.70 -4.14
C ASP A 84 -1.54 17.92 -5.12
N THR A 85 -0.31 17.60 -4.71
CA THR A 85 0.92 17.87 -5.49
C THR A 85 1.62 16.61 -6.00
N HIS A 86 1.30 15.43 -5.43
CA HIS A 86 1.89 14.15 -5.83
C HIS A 86 0.79 13.17 -6.21
N THR A 87 1.00 12.47 -7.31
CA THR A 87 0.02 11.49 -7.83
C THR A 87 0.12 10.16 -7.11
N THR A 88 -0.98 9.42 -7.11
CA THR A 88 -0.98 8.01 -6.73
C THR A 88 -0.15 7.20 -7.72
N GLY A 89 0.70 6.30 -7.21
CA GLY A 89 1.47 5.38 -8.05
C GLY A 89 0.56 4.44 -8.85
N PHE A 90 1.02 4.03 -10.02
CA PHE A 90 0.36 3.01 -10.83
C PHE A 90 1.38 2.16 -11.60
N MET A 91 0.95 1.03 -12.13
CA MET A 91 1.80 0.16 -12.93
C MET A 91 1.02 -0.55 -14.02
N PHE A 92 1.75 -0.97 -15.06
CA PHE A 92 1.29 -1.91 -16.06
C PHE A 92 1.86 -3.29 -15.78
N LYS A 93 1.06 -4.32 -16.05
CA LYS A 93 1.46 -5.71 -15.88
C LYS A 93 1.05 -6.50 -17.11
N SER A 94 2.00 -7.22 -17.72
CA SER A 94 1.73 -8.09 -18.85
C SER A 94 0.90 -9.30 -18.41
N LYS A 95 0.16 -9.86 -19.35
CA LYS A 95 -0.47 -11.18 -19.21
C LYS A 95 0.43 -12.23 -19.82
N VAL A 96 0.74 -13.26 -19.06
CA VAL A 96 1.59 -14.36 -19.48
C VAL A 96 0.88 -15.70 -19.29
N THR A 97 1.25 -16.70 -20.09
CA THR A 97 0.76 -18.08 -19.93
C THR A 97 1.70 -18.91 -19.03
N ALA A 98 2.97 -18.49 -18.90
CA ALA A 98 3.99 -19.13 -18.06
C ALA A 98 5.06 -18.09 -17.70
N GLY A 99 5.80 -18.33 -16.62
CA GLY A 99 6.83 -17.43 -16.12
C GLY A 99 6.30 -16.19 -15.40
N ASP A 100 7.18 -15.24 -15.11
CA ASP A 100 6.85 -14.00 -14.43
C ASP A 100 6.40 -12.93 -15.43
N PRO A 101 5.32 -12.20 -15.14
CA PRO A 101 4.85 -11.10 -15.98
C PRO A 101 5.83 -9.92 -15.95
N ALA A 102 6.01 -9.26 -17.10
CA ALA A 102 6.70 -7.97 -17.15
C ALA A 102 5.86 -6.90 -16.41
N ILE A 103 6.56 -6.05 -15.66
CA ILE A 103 5.93 -4.96 -14.88
C ILE A 103 6.63 -3.65 -15.20
N CYS A 104 5.84 -2.63 -15.53
CA CYS A 104 6.32 -1.27 -15.74
C CYS A 104 5.72 -0.35 -14.65
N TYR A 105 6.57 0.20 -13.77
CA TYR A 105 6.16 1.02 -12.64
C TYR A 105 6.18 2.51 -12.95
N PHE A 106 5.14 3.21 -12.55
CA PHE A 106 5.00 4.68 -12.54
C PHE A 106 4.72 5.13 -11.10
N ARG A 107 5.74 5.03 -10.24
CA ARG A 107 5.65 5.31 -8.80
C ARG A 107 6.74 6.25 -8.28
N ARG A 108 7.63 6.73 -9.14
CA ARG A 108 8.67 7.68 -8.73
C ARG A 108 8.00 8.98 -8.29
N ASN A 109 8.32 9.48 -7.10
CA ASN A 109 7.70 10.65 -6.49
C ASN A 109 6.17 10.51 -6.33
N SER A 110 5.66 9.29 -6.12
CA SER A 110 4.26 9.07 -5.78
C SER A 110 3.90 9.73 -4.45
N ALA A 111 2.63 9.97 -4.21
CA ALA A 111 2.15 10.49 -2.94
C ALA A 111 2.61 9.62 -1.75
N ALA A 112 2.56 8.30 -1.86
CA ALA A 112 3.06 7.39 -0.82
C ALA A 112 4.55 7.56 -0.52
N SER A 113 5.36 7.94 -1.52
CA SER A 113 6.79 8.21 -1.32
C SER A 113 7.04 9.47 -0.49
N THR A 114 6.04 10.32 -0.28
CA THR A 114 6.13 11.53 0.57
C THR A 114 5.63 11.30 2.00
N LEU A 115 5.31 10.06 2.37
CA LEU A 115 5.01 9.74 3.77
C LEU A 115 6.22 10.14 4.63
N ALA A 116 5.97 10.86 5.72
CA ALA A 116 7.00 11.46 6.54
C ALA A 116 6.81 11.11 8.03
N ALA A 117 7.83 11.35 8.84
CA ALA A 117 7.79 11.06 10.28
C ALA A 117 6.61 11.78 10.96
N GLU A 118 6.35 13.03 10.58
CA GLU A 118 5.28 13.87 11.11
C GLU A 118 3.89 13.27 10.86
N ASP A 119 3.72 12.55 9.76
CA ASP A 119 2.45 11.87 9.43
C ASP A 119 2.15 10.70 10.41
N VAL A 120 3.16 10.21 11.12
CA VAL A 120 3.09 9.05 12.02
C VAL A 120 3.16 9.45 13.50
N GLU A 121 3.89 10.51 13.82
CA GLU A 121 4.20 10.92 15.21
C GLU A 121 2.95 11.16 16.07
N THR A 122 1.87 11.68 15.47
CA THR A 122 0.63 12.03 16.15
C THR A 122 -0.39 10.89 16.23
N MET A 123 -0.10 9.74 15.62
CA MET A 123 -1.01 8.60 15.60
C MET A 123 -1.13 7.93 16.97
N ASP A 124 -2.34 7.54 17.34
CA ASP A 124 -2.61 6.76 18.53
C ASP A 124 -2.46 5.25 18.25
N PHE A 125 -1.30 4.70 18.61
CA PHE A 125 -1.00 3.29 18.45
C PHE A 125 -1.68 2.38 19.48
N SER A 126 -2.25 2.90 20.55
CA SER A 126 -2.97 2.09 21.56
C SER A 126 -4.19 1.37 21.01
N LYS A 127 -4.69 1.79 19.84
CA LYS A 127 -5.83 1.19 19.12
C LYS A 127 -5.47 -0.15 18.42
N PHE A 128 -4.17 -0.44 18.27
CA PHE A 128 -3.70 -1.56 17.44
C PHE A 128 -3.02 -2.65 18.27
N ASP A 129 -3.35 -3.89 17.97
CA ASP A 129 -2.62 -5.07 18.48
C ASP A 129 -1.35 -5.35 17.68
N MET A 130 -1.37 -4.98 16.38
CA MET A 130 -0.29 -5.28 15.44
C MET A 130 -0.11 -4.14 14.43
N VAL A 131 1.13 -3.93 14.05
CA VAL A 131 1.52 -3.10 12.89
C VAL A 131 2.23 -3.98 11.89
N HIS A 132 1.83 -3.92 10.62
CA HIS A 132 2.47 -4.64 9.51
C HIS A 132 3.04 -3.68 8.49
N LEU A 133 4.30 -3.88 8.13
CA LEU A 133 5.06 -3.09 7.17
C LEU A 133 5.85 -4.04 6.26
N THR A 134 6.07 -3.64 5.01
CA THR A 134 7.04 -4.33 4.14
C THR A 134 8.29 -3.49 3.90
N GLY A 135 9.33 -4.11 3.34
CA GLY A 135 10.55 -3.43 2.90
C GLY A 135 10.33 -2.44 1.75
N ILE A 136 9.15 -2.45 1.12
CA ILE A 136 8.80 -1.53 0.03
C ILE A 136 8.74 -0.09 0.56
N THR A 137 7.97 0.17 1.61
CA THR A 137 7.74 1.52 2.14
C THR A 137 9.04 2.26 2.48
N PRO A 138 9.97 1.72 3.29
CA PRO A 138 11.23 2.40 3.58
C PRO A 138 12.15 2.54 2.37
N ALA A 139 11.92 1.79 1.29
CA ALA A 139 12.69 1.90 0.05
C ALA A 139 12.15 2.98 -0.92
N LEU A 140 10.95 3.51 -0.70
CA LEU A 140 10.34 4.53 -1.58
C LEU A 140 11.13 5.83 -1.59
N SER A 141 11.57 6.29 -0.41
CA SER A 141 12.27 7.57 -0.25
C SER A 141 12.94 7.67 1.12
N LYS A 142 13.75 8.74 1.32
CA LYS A 142 14.33 9.05 2.62
C LYS A 142 13.26 9.40 3.66
N SER A 143 12.21 10.14 3.29
CA SER A 143 11.11 10.52 4.20
C SER A 143 10.28 9.30 4.60
N ALA A 144 9.93 8.42 3.65
CA ALA A 144 9.21 7.19 3.94
C ALA A 144 10.01 6.21 4.81
N ARG A 145 11.36 6.22 4.70
CA ARG A 145 12.24 5.49 5.62
C ARG A 145 12.16 6.07 7.03
N ALA A 146 12.29 7.39 7.19
CA ALA A 146 12.15 8.04 8.50
C ALA A 146 10.78 7.77 9.12
N ALA A 147 9.71 7.86 8.34
CA ALA A 147 8.36 7.47 8.79
C ALA A 147 8.30 6.02 9.27
N SER A 148 8.95 5.09 8.57
CA SER A 148 8.99 3.67 8.94
C SER A 148 9.76 3.43 10.25
N GLU A 149 10.81 4.19 10.50
CA GLU A 149 11.58 4.14 11.76
C GLU A 149 10.74 4.65 12.94
N VAL A 150 10.06 5.79 12.78
CA VAL A 150 9.13 6.34 13.77
C VAL A 150 7.97 5.37 14.02
N LEU A 151 7.39 4.82 12.97
CA LEU A 151 6.33 3.81 13.06
C LEU A 151 6.73 2.62 13.93
N ASN A 152 7.93 2.05 13.68
CA ASN A 152 8.44 0.94 14.48
C ASN A 152 8.64 1.34 15.96
N ALA A 153 9.21 2.52 16.21
CA ALA A 153 9.44 3.01 17.57
C ALA A 153 8.13 3.22 18.33
N GLN A 154 7.14 3.87 17.72
CA GLN A 154 5.82 4.13 18.33
C GLN A 154 5.04 2.84 18.56
N ALA A 155 5.03 1.91 17.58
CA ALA A 155 4.38 0.62 17.72
C ALA A 155 4.96 -0.18 18.91
N ARG A 156 6.29 -0.24 19.03
CA ARG A 156 6.96 -0.90 20.16
C ARG A 156 6.65 -0.24 21.50
N LYS A 157 6.66 1.10 21.56
CA LYS A 157 6.30 1.86 22.76
C LYS A 157 4.88 1.58 23.23
N ALA A 158 3.96 1.40 22.28
CA ALA A 158 2.56 1.07 22.54
C ALA A 158 2.33 -0.43 22.85
N GLY A 159 3.35 -1.28 22.75
CA GLY A 159 3.24 -2.73 22.98
C GLY A 159 2.62 -3.49 21.81
N CYS A 160 2.52 -2.89 20.62
CA CYS A 160 2.03 -3.58 19.42
C CYS A 160 3.01 -4.66 18.97
N PHE A 161 2.48 -5.78 18.48
CA PHE A 161 3.30 -6.72 17.73
C PHE A 161 3.70 -6.10 16.38
N PHE A 162 4.98 -6.14 16.03
CA PHE A 162 5.49 -5.59 14.78
C PHE A 162 5.83 -6.70 13.80
N SER A 163 5.13 -6.74 12.67
CA SER A 163 5.33 -7.71 11.59
C SER A 163 6.00 -7.03 10.40
N PHE A 164 7.06 -7.63 9.88
CA PHE A 164 7.82 -7.09 8.76
C PHE A 164 8.07 -8.16 7.69
N ASP A 165 7.66 -7.86 6.45
CA ASP A 165 8.01 -8.66 5.27
C ASP A 165 9.11 -7.91 4.48
N PRO A 166 10.33 -8.43 4.35
CA PRO A 166 11.37 -7.81 3.54
C PRO A 166 10.96 -7.55 2.10
N ASN A 167 10.02 -8.34 1.58
CA ASN A 167 9.44 -8.25 0.23
C ASN A 167 10.52 -8.19 -0.86
N LEU A 168 11.58 -8.99 -0.68
CA LEU A 168 12.69 -9.07 -1.63
C LEU A 168 12.20 -9.62 -2.96
N ARG A 169 12.67 -8.99 -4.03
CA ARG A 169 12.45 -9.44 -5.40
C ARG A 169 13.80 -9.79 -6.01
N PRO A 170 13.89 -10.89 -6.78
CA PRO A 170 15.11 -11.26 -7.52
C PRO A 170 15.45 -10.21 -8.56
#